data_66a08fc84b5792a203f7c9e4e86330dd
#
_entry.id   66a08fc84b5792a203f7c9e4e86330dd
#
_cell.length_a   1.000
_cell.length_b   1.000
_cell.length_c   1.000
_cell.angle_alpha   90.00
_cell.angle_beta   90.00
_cell.angle_gamma   90.00
#
_symmetry.space_group_name_H-M   'P 1'
#
loop_
_entity.id
_entity.type
_entity.pdbx_description
1 polymer ?
#
loop_
_entity_poly.entity_id
_entity_poly.type
_entity_poly.pdbx_seq_one_letter_code
_entity_poly.pdbx_strand_id
1 'polypeptide(L)'
;SWIRLFGSHSSSSHNYGQRGRVARSMLKAVASVLLSIVFFHVLAVLFGAPLFEDSQQTLWFGVHMTVVTILPLILSRGHTSLGAFQRTIVDQKFCEVPLDWVQRWGSRGALFGAWIGAVALVLDWDRPWQQWPTPCVVGSLLFRGPALMAAGCIMASQ
;
A
#
# COMPACT_ATOMS: atom_id res chain seq x y z
N SER A 1 -19.68 28.89 43.01
CA SER A 1 -20.05 27.45 42.93
C SER A 1 -20.72 27.07 41.59
N TRP A 2 -21.10 28.05 40.74
CA TRP A 2 -21.77 27.83 39.44
C TRP A 2 -20.84 27.50 38.28
N ILE A 3 -19.55 27.80 38.38
CA ILE A 3 -18.57 27.63 37.32
C ILE A 3 -18.20 26.14 37.08
N ARG A 4 -18.39 25.25 38.06
CA ARG A 4 -18.07 23.82 37.92
C ARG A 4 -19.11 23.00 37.15
N LEU A 5 -20.36 23.48 37.05
CA LEU A 5 -21.41 22.72 36.35
C LEU A 5 -21.38 22.90 34.81
N PHE A 6 -20.81 23.99 34.31
CA PHE A 6 -20.68 24.22 32.87
C PHE A 6 -19.44 23.60 32.23
N GLY A 7 -18.41 23.24 33.03
CA GLY A 7 -17.15 22.65 32.53
C GLY A 7 -17.28 21.18 32.15
N SER A 8 -18.22 20.42 32.70
CA SER A 8 -18.32 18.98 32.46
C SER A 8 -19.09 18.60 31.19
N HIS A 9 -19.96 19.47 30.70
CA HIS A 9 -20.76 19.20 29.48
C HIS A 9 -19.98 19.43 28.18
N SER A 10 -18.96 20.31 28.21
CA SER A 10 -18.16 20.63 27.04
C SER A 10 -17.15 19.52 26.69
N SER A 11 -16.62 18.80 27.69
CA SER A 11 -15.63 17.76 27.46
C SER A 11 -16.22 16.45 26.88
N SER A 12 -17.45 16.10 27.23
CA SER A 12 -18.08 14.89 26.71
C SER A 12 -18.50 15.01 25.23
N SER A 13 -19.01 16.15 24.82
CA SER A 13 -19.40 16.39 23.42
C SER A 13 -18.18 16.42 22.48
N HIS A 14 -17.05 16.92 22.94
CA HIS A 14 -15.80 16.92 22.19
C HIS A 14 -15.26 15.50 21.98
N ASN A 15 -15.36 14.63 22.99
CA ASN A 15 -14.94 13.24 22.94
C ASN A 15 -15.79 12.39 21.97
N TYR A 16 -17.11 12.61 21.91
CA TYR A 16 -17.99 11.92 20.96
C TYR A 16 -17.67 12.31 19.51
N GLY A 17 -17.43 13.57 19.23
CA GLY A 17 -17.03 14.05 17.92
C GLY A 17 -15.66 13.51 17.46
N GLN A 18 -14.74 13.35 18.39
CA GLN A 18 -13.40 12.80 18.09
C GLN A 18 -13.46 11.30 17.80
N ARG A 19 -14.20 10.51 18.59
CA ARG A 19 -14.43 9.09 18.35
C ARG A 19 -15.07 8.82 16.99
N GLY A 20 -16.06 9.60 16.61
CA GLY A 20 -16.71 9.47 15.30
C GLY A 20 -15.79 9.81 14.11
N ARG A 21 -14.84 10.72 14.27
CA ARG A 21 -13.80 11.02 13.25
C ARG A 21 -12.81 9.89 13.11
N VAL A 22 -12.31 9.35 14.23
CA VAL A 22 -11.39 8.22 14.26
C VAL A 22 -12.02 6.98 13.62
N ALA A 23 -13.25 6.63 14.00
CA ALA A 23 -13.97 5.49 13.45
C ALA A 23 -14.16 5.62 11.92
N ARG A 24 -14.52 6.79 11.42
CA ARG A 24 -14.63 7.06 9.97
C ARG A 24 -13.28 6.98 9.26
N SER A 25 -12.21 7.43 9.88
CA SER A 25 -10.86 7.31 9.32
C SER A 25 -10.41 5.84 9.22
N MET A 26 -10.63 5.06 10.28
CA MET A 26 -10.34 3.62 10.29
C MET A 26 -11.16 2.86 9.23
N LEU A 27 -12.45 3.16 9.12
CA LEU A 27 -13.31 2.53 8.10
C LEU A 27 -12.81 2.82 6.68
N LYS A 28 -12.40 4.06 6.41
CA LYS A 28 -11.81 4.44 5.11
C LYS A 28 -10.49 3.71 4.86
N ALA A 29 -9.63 3.56 5.87
CA ALA A 29 -8.37 2.83 5.75
C ALA A 29 -8.61 1.36 5.41
N VAL A 30 -9.51 0.69 6.14
CA VAL A 30 -9.89 -0.70 5.87
C VAL A 30 -10.49 -0.86 4.48
N ALA A 31 -11.41 0.01 4.09
CA ALA A 31 -12.00 0.00 2.75
C ALA A 31 -10.94 0.18 1.66
N SER A 32 -9.95 1.05 1.87
CA SER A 32 -8.84 1.26 0.93
C SER A 32 -7.95 0.02 0.80
N VAL A 33 -7.67 -0.67 1.89
CA VAL A 33 -6.90 -1.92 1.89
C VAL A 33 -7.64 -3.00 1.10
N LEU A 34 -8.92 -3.22 1.41
CA LEU A 34 -9.74 -4.23 0.73
C LEU A 34 -9.84 -3.95 -0.78
N LEU A 35 -10.09 -2.69 -1.13
CA LEU A 35 -10.17 -2.30 -2.55
C LEU A 35 -8.83 -2.48 -3.26
N SER A 36 -7.71 -2.23 -2.59
CA SER A 36 -6.37 -2.45 -3.15
C SER A 36 -6.08 -3.93 -3.39
N ILE A 37 -6.51 -4.81 -2.48
CA ILE A 37 -6.37 -6.27 -2.66
C ILE A 37 -7.14 -6.71 -3.91
N VAL A 38 -8.38 -6.28 -4.05
CA VAL A 38 -9.20 -6.58 -5.24
C VAL A 38 -8.55 -6.01 -6.50
N PHE A 39 -8.06 -4.78 -6.45
CA PHE A 39 -7.37 -4.14 -7.57
C PHE A 39 -6.14 -4.95 -8.02
N PHE A 40 -5.24 -5.32 -7.10
CA PHE A 40 -4.06 -6.11 -7.45
C PHE A 40 -4.40 -7.54 -7.87
N HIS A 41 -5.46 -8.13 -7.32
CA HIS A 41 -5.97 -9.44 -7.78
C HIS A 41 -6.43 -9.36 -9.24
N VAL A 42 -7.29 -8.40 -9.55
CA VAL A 42 -7.78 -8.20 -10.94
C VAL A 42 -6.62 -7.88 -11.88
N LEU A 43 -5.69 -7.03 -11.44
CA LEU A 43 -4.52 -6.69 -12.24
C LEU A 43 -3.66 -7.93 -12.55
N ALA A 44 -3.40 -8.78 -11.55
CA ALA A 44 -2.66 -10.03 -11.76
C ALA A 44 -3.36 -10.95 -12.78
N VAL A 45 -4.66 -11.08 -12.68
CA VAL A 45 -5.48 -11.86 -13.64
C VAL A 45 -5.39 -11.28 -15.05
N LEU A 46 -5.45 -9.96 -15.21
CA LEU A 46 -5.29 -9.30 -16.51
C LEU A 46 -3.89 -9.53 -17.13
N PHE A 47 -2.88 -9.73 -16.30
CA PHE A 47 -1.52 -10.10 -16.72
C PHE A 47 -1.32 -11.61 -16.91
N GLY A 48 -2.40 -12.42 -16.85
CA GLY A 48 -2.37 -13.84 -17.16
C GLY A 48 -2.25 -14.78 -15.95
N ALA A 49 -2.45 -14.28 -14.73
CA ALA A 49 -2.52 -15.15 -13.56
C ALA A 49 -3.76 -16.07 -13.63
N PRO A 50 -3.65 -17.33 -13.17
CA PRO A 50 -4.77 -18.28 -13.22
C PRO A 50 -5.93 -17.80 -12.35
N LEU A 51 -7.14 -17.80 -12.92
CA LEU A 51 -8.38 -17.33 -12.27
C LEU A 51 -9.01 -18.37 -11.36
N PHE A 52 -8.94 -19.65 -11.77
CA PHE A 52 -9.71 -20.72 -11.13
C PHE A 52 -8.82 -21.76 -10.42
N GLU A 53 -7.73 -22.19 -11.04
CA GLU A 53 -6.89 -23.27 -10.51
C GLU A 53 -6.04 -22.80 -9.31
N ASP A 54 -5.52 -21.55 -9.34
CA ASP A 54 -4.66 -20.97 -8.29
C ASP A 54 -5.18 -19.62 -7.77
N SER A 55 -6.49 -19.45 -7.69
CA SER A 55 -7.13 -18.21 -7.25
C SER A 55 -6.67 -17.76 -5.85
N GLN A 56 -6.41 -18.72 -4.96
CA GLN A 56 -5.89 -18.45 -3.63
C GLN A 56 -4.48 -17.84 -3.68
N GLN A 57 -3.60 -18.34 -4.52
CA GLN A 57 -2.24 -17.81 -4.69
C GLN A 57 -2.27 -16.40 -5.29
N THR A 58 -3.16 -16.16 -6.25
CA THR A 58 -3.38 -14.85 -6.84
C THR A 58 -3.94 -13.85 -5.82
N LEU A 59 -4.82 -14.29 -4.92
CA LEU A 59 -5.31 -13.47 -3.80
C LEU A 59 -4.17 -13.11 -2.84
N TRP A 60 -3.34 -14.09 -2.45
CA TRP A 60 -2.18 -13.85 -1.59
C TRP A 60 -1.19 -12.88 -2.22
N PHE A 61 -0.98 -12.95 -3.54
CA PHE A 61 -0.19 -11.97 -4.27
C PHE A 61 -0.81 -10.56 -4.19
N GLY A 62 -2.13 -10.44 -4.33
CA GLY A 62 -2.85 -9.17 -4.13
C GLY A 62 -2.69 -8.60 -2.72
N VAL A 63 -2.77 -9.44 -1.70
CA VAL A 63 -2.50 -9.06 -0.30
C VAL A 63 -1.05 -8.60 -0.15
N HIS A 64 -0.08 -9.37 -0.65
CA HIS A 64 1.33 -9.00 -0.60
C HIS A 64 1.59 -7.64 -1.25
N MET A 65 1.11 -7.42 -2.47
CA MET A 65 1.27 -6.15 -3.17
C MET A 65 0.63 -4.98 -2.41
N THR A 66 -0.53 -5.18 -1.80
CA THR A 66 -1.20 -4.17 -0.96
C THR A 66 -0.36 -3.83 0.27
N VAL A 67 0.19 -4.83 0.97
CA VAL A 67 1.05 -4.63 2.15
C VAL A 67 2.32 -3.87 1.79
N VAL A 68 2.90 -4.17 0.65
CA VAL A 68 4.17 -3.59 0.22
C VAL A 68 4.01 -2.18 -0.35
N THR A 69 2.87 -1.86 -0.98
CA THR A 69 2.66 -0.58 -1.66
C THR A 69 1.75 0.38 -0.90
N ILE A 70 0.60 -0.09 -0.43
CA ILE A 70 -0.48 0.76 0.11
C ILE A 70 -0.41 0.92 1.62
N LEU A 71 -0.13 -0.17 2.35
CA LEU A 71 -0.12 -0.14 3.81
C LEU A 71 0.87 0.87 4.39
N PRO A 72 2.12 1.02 3.89
CA PRO A 72 3.05 2.02 4.39
C PRO A 72 2.55 3.46 4.19
N LEU A 73 1.82 3.72 3.09
CA LEU A 73 1.22 5.03 2.83
C LEU A 73 0.07 5.36 3.77
N ILE A 74 -0.74 4.34 4.09
CA ILE A 74 -1.82 4.49 5.09
C ILE A 74 -1.23 4.82 6.45
N LEU A 75 -0.19 4.11 6.85
CA LEU A 75 0.45 4.29 8.15
C LEU A 75 1.16 5.64 8.27
N SER A 76 1.77 6.15 7.19
CA SER A 76 2.48 7.43 7.20
C SER A 76 1.54 8.64 7.28
N ARG A 77 0.36 8.56 6.69
CA ARG A 77 -0.57 9.71 6.57
C ARG A 77 -1.76 9.69 7.51
N GLY A 78 -2.04 8.55 8.15
CA GLY A 78 -3.18 8.39 9.05
C GLY A 78 -4.58 8.58 8.41
N HIS A 79 -4.64 8.92 7.13
CA HIS A 79 -5.89 9.10 6.37
C HIS A 79 -5.69 8.64 4.93
N THR A 80 -6.58 7.80 4.44
CA THR A 80 -6.59 7.45 3.03
C THR A 80 -7.95 7.66 2.42
N SER A 81 -7.93 8.40 1.33
CA SER A 81 -8.93 8.30 0.28
C SER A 81 -8.30 7.57 -0.90
N LEU A 82 -9.10 6.92 -1.73
CA LEU A 82 -8.66 6.36 -3.04
C LEU A 82 -7.81 7.37 -3.84
N GLY A 83 -8.05 8.68 -3.66
CA GLY A 83 -7.22 9.74 -4.22
C GLY A 83 -5.77 9.75 -3.74
N ALA A 84 -5.45 9.16 -2.59
CA ALA A 84 -4.07 9.07 -2.13
C ALA A 84 -3.26 8.04 -2.95
N PHE A 85 -3.87 6.93 -3.36
CA PHE A 85 -3.26 5.95 -4.25
C PHE A 85 -2.93 6.57 -5.61
N GLN A 86 -3.90 7.24 -6.21
CA GLN A 86 -3.74 7.89 -7.51
C GLN A 86 -2.68 9.01 -7.46
N ARG A 87 -2.69 9.84 -6.41
CA ARG A 87 -1.70 10.90 -6.20
C ARG A 87 -0.31 10.35 -5.92
N THR A 88 -0.19 9.22 -5.25
CA THR A 88 1.11 8.61 -4.93
C THR A 88 1.80 8.03 -6.14
N ILE A 89 1.06 7.44 -7.08
CA ILE A 89 1.63 6.81 -8.27
C ILE A 89 1.81 7.81 -9.41
N VAL A 90 0.88 8.75 -9.57
CA VAL A 90 0.80 9.61 -10.76
C VAL A 90 1.30 11.04 -10.50
N ASP A 91 1.04 11.64 -9.35
CA ASP A 91 1.23 13.07 -9.14
C ASP A 91 2.56 13.40 -8.46
N GLN A 92 3.43 14.11 -9.17
CA GLN A 92 4.75 14.55 -8.67
C GLN A 92 4.68 15.75 -7.71
N LYS A 93 3.56 16.48 -7.70
CA LYS A 93 3.47 17.80 -7.03
C LYS A 93 3.19 17.77 -5.52
N PHE A 94 2.85 16.62 -4.94
CA PHE A 94 2.41 16.52 -3.53
C PHE A 94 3.42 15.82 -2.59
N CYS A 95 4.71 16.05 -2.77
CA CYS A 95 5.73 15.55 -1.84
C CYS A 95 6.07 16.61 -0.76
N GLU A 96 5.09 16.97 0.08
CA GLU A 96 5.34 17.86 1.22
C GLU A 96 6.05 17.14 2.39
N VAL A 97 5.94 15.79 2.43
CA VAL A 97 6.55 14.99 3.49
C VAL A 97 7.65 14.10 2.91
N PRO A 98 8.87 14.16 3.43
CA PRO A 98 10.00 13.35 2.98
C PRO A 98 9.69 11.86 2.92
N LEU A 99 8.96 11.34 3.92
CA LEU A 99 8.60 9.93 4.00
C LEU A 99 7.71 9.47 2.84
N ASP A 100 6.83 10.34 2.35
CA ASP A 100 5.94 10.02 1.22
C ASP A 100 6.73 9.83 -0.09
N TRP A 101 7.77 10.62 -0.27
CA TRP A 101 8.64 10.50 -1.44
C TRP A 101 9.41 9.17 -1.43
N VAL A 102 9.98 8.80 -0.29
CA VAL A 102 10.66 7.50 -0.11
C VAL A 102 9.69 6.34 -0.35
N GLN A 103 8.49 6.39 0.23
CA GLN A 103 7.49 5.33 0.04
C GLN A 103 7.01 5.23 -1.42
N ARG A 104 6.91 6.34 -2.12
CA ARG A 104 6.57 6.35 -3.55
C ARG A 104 7.60 5.58 -4.39
N TRP A 105 8.89 5.83 -4.15
CA TRP A 105 9.96 5.10 -4.84
C TRP A 105 9.96 3.61 -4.47
N GLY A 106 9.76 3.29 -3.21
CA GLY A 106 9.61 1.91 -2.77
C GLY A 106 8.43 1.19 -3.43
N SER A 107 7.28 1.85 -3.57
CA SER A 107 6.10 1.27 -4.23
C SER A 107 6.34 1.06 -5.74
N ARG A 108 6.98 2.04 -6.41
CA ARG A 108 7.36 1.90 -7.82
C ARG A 108 8.37 0.76 -8.02
N GLY A 109 9.36 0.65 -7.12
CA GLY A 109 10.32 -0.45 -7.13
C GLY A 109 9.63 -1.81 -6.97
N ALA A 110 8.67 -1.93 -6.06
CA ALA A 110 7.91 -3.15 -5.87
C ALA A 110 7.09 -3.55 -7.11
N LEU A 111 6.39 -2.60 -7.72
CA LEU A 111 5.61 -2.84 -8.94
C LEU A 111 6.52 -3.27 -10.10
N PHE A 112 7.61 -2.55 -10.32
CA PHE A 112 8.59 -2.86 -11.35
C PHE A 112 9.23 -4.23 -11.13
N GLY A 113 9.61 -4.53 -9.89
CA GLY A 113 10.17 -5.82 -9.51
C GLY A 113 9.20 -6.98 -9.68
N ALA A 114 7.93 -6.81 -9.35
CA ALA A 114 6.90 -7.81 -9.61
C ALA A 114 6.75 -8.06 -11.12
N TRP A 115 6.76 -7.01 -11.93
CA TRP A 115 6.70 -7.12 -13.38
C TRP A 115 7.92 -7.85 -13.97
N ILE A 116 9.14 -7.52 -13.53
CA ILE A 116 10.35 -8.27 -13.94
C ILE A 116 10.29 -9.71 -13.47
N GLY A 117 9.81 -9.97 -12.24
CA GLY A 117 9.62 -11.31 -11.74
C GLY A 117 8.67 -12.15 -12.60
N ALA A 118 7.67 -11.53 -13.24
CA ALA A 118 6.78 -12.21 -14.16
C ALA A 118 7.49 -12.75 -15.41
N VAL A 119 8.58 -12.12 -15.84
CA VAL A 119 9.40 -12.62 -16.97
C VAL A 119 9.95 -14.00 -16.68
N ALA A 120 10.31 -14.28 -15.42
CA ALA A 120 10.83 -15.60 -15.02
C ALA A 120 9.80 -16.73 -15.19
N LEU A 121 8.48 -16.41 -15.16
CA LEU A 121 7.42 -17.40 -15.38
C LEU A 121 7.31 -17.84 -16.85
N VAL A 122 7.78 -17.01 -17.78
CA VAL A 122 7.73 -17.30 -19.23
C VAL A 122 8.95 -18.12 -19.66
N LEU A 123 10.02 -18.13 -18.85
CA LEU A 123 11.24 -18.88 -19.16
C LEU A 123 11.03 -20.36 -18.83
N ASP A 124 11.33 -21.21 -19.78
CA ASP A 124 11.15 -22.66 -19.69
C ASP A 124 12.34 -23.33 -18.94
N TRP A 125 12.52 -22.98 -17.67
CA TRP A 125 13.61 -23.54 -16.85
C TRP A 125 13.15 -24.70 -15.96
N ASP A 126 11.84 -24.95 -15.88
CA ASP A 126 11.17 -26.00 -15.07
C ASP A 126 11.74 -26.11 -13.63
N ARG A 127 11.85 -24.96 -12.96
CA ARG A 127 12.39 -24.90 -11.59
C ARG A 127 11.26 -24.69 -10.58
N PRO A 128 11.33 -25.30 -9.38
CA PRO A 128 10.28 -25.18 -8.34
C PRO A 128 9.98 -23.74 -7.92
N TRP A 129 10.96 -22.83 -7.99
CA TRP A 129 10.78 -21.42 -7.67
C TRP A 129 10.09 -20.60 -8.76
N GLN A 130 9.90 -21.15 -9.97
CA GLN A 130 9.18 -20.50 -11.07
C GLN A 130 7.66 -20.60 -10.95
N GLN A 131 7.16 -21.26 -9.91
CA GLN A 131 5.71 -21.36 -9.72
C GLN A 131 5.13 -20.00 -9.28
N TRP A 132 3.98 -19.67 -9.87
CA TRP A 132 3.20 -18.50 -9.51
C TRP A 132 2.80 -18.56 -8.02
N PRO A 133 2.90 -17.46 -7.25
CA PRO A 133 3.39 -16.11 -7.61
C PRO A 133 4.84 -15.84 -7.17
N THR A 134 5.62 -16.87 -6.86
CA THR A 134 6.93 -16.78 -6.18
C THR A 134 7.91 -15.80 -6.87
N PRO A 135 8.15 -15.85 -8.19
CA PRO A 135 9.11 -14.94 -8.83
C PRO A 135 8.67 -13.48 -8.75
N CYS A 136 7.36 -13.22 -8.84
CA CYS A 136 6.80 -11.87 -8.75
C CYS A 136 6.94 -11.30 -7.33
N VAL A 137 6.71 -12.12 -6.30
CA VAL A 137 6.90 -11.73 -4.89
C VAL A 137 8.37 -11.43 -4.62
N VAL A 138 9.28 -12.33 -5.00
CA VAL A 138 10.72 -12.13 -4.83
C VAL A 138 11.19 -10.89 -5.58
N GLY A 139 10.80 -10.73 -6.84
CA GLY A 139 11.12 -9.56 -7.64
C GLY A 139 10.65 -8.26 -6.99
N SER A 140 9.42 -8.21 -6.48
CA SER A 140 8.87 -7.04 -5.80
C SER A 140 9.70 -6.63 -4.59
N LEU A 141 10.17 -7.57 -3.79
CA LEU A 141 11.00 -7.31 -2.60
C LEU A 141 12.42 -6.87 -2.97
N LEU A 142 13.04 -7.56 -3.95
CA LEU A 142 14.39 -7.26 -4.41
C LEU A 142 14.51 -5.84 -4.99
N PHE A 143 13.50 -5.34 -5.70
CA PHE A 143 13.54 -4.01 -6.28
C PHE A 143 13.03 -2.93 -5.33
N ARG A 144 12.16 -3.28 -4.37
CA ARG A 144 11.70 -2.35 -3.34
C ARG A 144 12.84 -1.89 -2.43
N GLY A 145 13.67 -2.81 -1.94
CA GLY A 145 14.77 -2.51 -1.01
C GLY A 145 15.72 -1.43 -1.56
N PRO A 146 16.39 -1.66 -2.69
CA PRO A 146 17.25 -0.66 -3.33
C PRO A 146 16.55 0.66 -3.65
N ALA A 147 15.28 0.63 -4.08
CA ALA A 147 14.52 1.84 -4.36
C ALA A 147 14.30 2.70 -3.10
N LEU A 148 14.03 2.06 -1.96
CA LEU A 148 13.92 2.76 -0.66
C LEU A 148 15.26 3.34 -0.22
N MET A 149 16.35 2.57 -0.37
CA MET A 149 17.70 3.02 -0.01
C MET A 149 18.15 4.20 -0.87
N ALA A 150 17.99 4.11 -2.19
CA ALA A 150 18.33 5.20 -3.11
C ALA A 150 17.52 6.48 -2.78
N ALA A 151 16.23 6.34 -2.53
CA ALA A 151 15.38 7.45 -2.15
C ALA A 151 15.82 8.07 -0.82
N GLY A 152 16.15 7.26 0.19
CA GLY A 152 16.65 7.75 1.48
C GLY A 152 17.99 8.47 1.36
N CYS A 153 18.93 7.96 0.57
CA CYS A 153 20.23 8.60 0.32
C CYS A 153 20.08 9.96 -0.37
N ILE A 154 19.24 10.06 -1.39
CA ILE A 154 18.98 11.32 -2.10
C ILE A 154 18.40 12.37 -1.15
N MET A 155 17.52 11.97 -0.23
CA MET A 155 16.96 12.90 0.75
C MET A 155 17.96 13.33 1.81
N ALA A 156 18.86 12.44 2.23
CA ALA A 156 19.89 12.78 3.20
C ALA A 156 20.97 13.71 2.63
N SER A 157 21.05 13.85 1.31
CA SER A 157 22.01 14.71 0.60
C SER A 157 21.49 16.13 0.31
N GLN A 158 20.23 16.44 0.62
CA GLN A 158 19.60 17.76 0.44
C GLN A 158 19.55 18.56 1.74
#